data_1901f1291d9d42c2040db05bb2128a02
#
_entry.id   1901f1291d9d42c2040db05bb2128a02
#
_cell.length_a   1.000
_cell.length_b   1.000
_cell.length_c   1.000
_cell.angle_alpha   90.00
_cell.angle_beta   90.00
_cell.angle_gamma   90.00
#
_symmetry.space_group_name_H-M   'P 1'
#
loop_
_entity.id
_entity.type
_entity.pdbx_description
1 polymer ?
#
loop_
_entity_poly.entity_id
_entity_poly.type
_entity_poly.pdbx_seq_one_letter_code
_entity_poly.pdbx_strand_id
1 'polypeptide(L)'
;MGSAQSRSTSQTLRLPIRYYQIARLYGPGMEPSGEEGWHEKTLEKPVEQVGLVSVHCWNLGEATGPYPIDPGARCPGEAANWVPVAHEVIANNIRPVLDAVRNAGIAVFHLAQYVYAPRYPQYLKTAADPELRAPDPSDSVAGCVRPRSIEAQWRDQYGSDFPGAVWETHAERFDIAEAVRPLPNESVVVDGWQLNGLCRRLDIDTLFYVGFMADLCLVNVPGAIREMANRFRYRCVVLRDCTTAYEFHDTYEGRWMTRAAIRLIETDLGYSASSQDLIAAAKASAQ
;
A
#
# COMPACT_ATOMS: atom_id res chain seq x y z
N MET A 1 -25.97 13.90 40.93
CA MET A 1 -26.61 13.70 39.61
C MET A 1 -25.49 13.44 38.60
N GLY A 2 -25.22 12.18 38.33
CA GLY A 2 -24.19 11.79 37.41
C GLY A 2 -24.74 11.84 35.98
N SER A 3 -24.14 12.67 35.14
CA SER A 3 -24.40 12.69 33.70
C SER A 3 -23.90 11.37 33.08
N ALA A 4 -24.82 10.51 32.69
CA ALA A 4 -24.50 9.36 31.83
C ALA A 4 -24.00 9.92 30.50
N GLN A 5 -22.68 9.82 30.25
CA GLN A 5 -22.15 9.97 28.90
C GLN A 5 -22.79 8.90 28.05
N SER A 6 -23.58 9.33 27.06
CA SER A 6 -24.07 8.46 26.00
C SER A 6 -22.86 7.83 25.31
N ARG A 7 -22.64 6.54 25.48
CA ARG A 7 -21.72 5.78 24.63
C ARG A 7 -22.28 5.87 23.23
N SER A 8 -21.63 6.66 22.36
CA SER A 8 -21.82 6.56 20.92
C SER A 8 -21.64 5.08 20.56
N THR A 9 -22.63 4.48 19.94
CA THR A 9 -22.49 3.13 19.39
C THR A 9 -21.37 3.21 18.35
N SER A 10 -20.21 2.62 18.68
CA SER A 10 -19.08 2.56 17.75
C SER A 10 -19.55 1.90 16.45
N GLN A 11 -19.37 2.60 15.34
CA GLN A 11 -19.69 2.08 14.02
C GLN A 11 -18.75 0.92 13.70
N THR A 12 -19.29 -0.22 13.28
CA THR A 12 -18.52 -1.43 13.05
C THR A 12 -18.38 -1.73 11.56
N LEU A 13 -17.15 -1.82 11.10
CA LEU A 13 -16.79 -2.31 9.77
C LEU A 13 -16.83 -3.83 9.77
N ARG A 14 -17.60 -4.44 8.85
CA ARG A 14 -17.71 -5.89 8.72
C ARG A 14 -17.63 -6.33 7.27
N LEU A 15 -16.60 -7.13 6.93
CA LEU A 15 -16.39 -7.63 5.57
C LEU A 15 -15.62 -8.95 5.55
N PRO A 16 -15.75 -9.75 4.46
CA PRO A 16 -14.92 -10.93 4.26
C PRO A 16 -13.47 -10.54 3.96
N ILE A 17 -12.54 -11.23 4.59
CA ILE A 17 -11.11 -11.17 4.26
C ILE A 17 -10.60 -12.56 3.96
N ARG A 18 -9.68 -12.64 2.99
CA ARG A 18 -9.13 -13.88 2.47
C ARG A 18 -7.67 -14.05 2.88
N TYR A 19 -7.28 -15.30 3.12
CA TYR A 19 -5.90 -15.72 3.34
C TYR A 19 -5.64 -17.05 2.64
N TYR A 20 -4.37 -17.40 2.48
CA TYR A 20 -3.99 -18.70 1.93
C TYR A 20 -3.36 -19.57 3.02
N GLN A 21 -3.97 -20.71 3.29
CA GLN A 21 -3.45 -21.68 4.24
C GLN A 21 -2.47 -22.62 3.54
N ILE A 22 -1.27 -22.71 4.09
CA ILE A 22 -0.24 -23.66 3.62
C ILE A 22 -0.40 -24.95 4.41
N ALA A 23 -0.49 -26.09 3.70
CA ALA A 23 -0.40 -27.40 4.33
C ALA A 23 1.01 -27.62 4.87
N ARG A 24 1.15 -27.96 6.14
CA ARG A 24 2.43 -28.22 6.78
C ARG A 24 2.68 -29.72 6.86
N LEU A 25 3.85 -30.14 6.37
CA LEU A 25 4.38 -31.47 6.59
C LEU A 25 5.33 -31.42 7.79
N TYR A 26 5.08 -32.23 8.82
CA TYR A 26 5.88 -32.24 10.04
C TYR A 26 6.90 -33.37 10.10
N GLY A 27 7.24 -33.99 8.99
CA GLY A 27 8.28 -34.99 8.89
C GLY A 27 7.89 -36.18 8.00
N PRO A 28 8.83 -37.12 7.78
CA PRO A 28 8.58 -38.29 6.94
C PRO A 28 7.40 -39.12 7.45
N GLY A 29 6.43 -39.39 6.58
CA GLY A 29 5.25 -40.20 6.89
C GLY A 29 4.15 -39.48 7.69
N MET A 30 4.25 -38.17 7.90
CA MET A 30 3.17 -37.39 8.51
C MET A 30 2.25 -36.83 7.42
N GLU A 31 0.95 -36.96 7.66
CA GLU A 31 -0.06 -36.33 6.78
C GLU A 31 0.01 -34.81 6.92
N PRO A 32 -0.28 -34.05 5.83
CA PRO A 32 -0.39 -32.60 5.88
C PRO A 32 -1.40 -32.17 6.93
N SER A 33 -1.05 -31.21 7.77
CA SER A 33 -2.00 -30.61 8.70
C SER A 33 -2.74 -29.45 8.05
N GLY A 34 -4.06 -29.55 7.99
CA GLY A 34 -4.93 -28.54 7.44
C GLY A 34 -5.19 -28.69 5.93
N GLU A 35 -6.17 -27.98 5.46
CA GLU A 35 -6.52 -27.91 4.04
C GLU A 35 -5.73 -26.80 3.37
N GLU A 36 -4.86 -27.15 2.42
CA GLU A 36 -4.18 -26.15 1.61
C GLU A 36 -5.17 -25.42 0.70
N GLY A 37 -5.07 -24.10 0.66
CA GLY A 37 -5.92 -23.33 -0.22
C GLY A 37 -6.31 -21.97 0.32
N TRP A 38 -7.16 -21.29 -0.43
CA TRP A 38 -7.76 -20.05 0.03
C TRP A 38 -8.90 -20.33 1.02
N HIS A 39 -8.85 -19.56 2.08
CA HIS A 39 -9.88 -19.52 3.11
C HIS A 39 -10.34 -18.09 3.31
N GLU A 40 -11.57 -17.96 3.78
CA GLU A 40 -12.16 -16.66 4.11
C GLU A 40 -12.62 -16.64 5.57
N LYS A 41 -12.56 -15.47 6.16
CA LYS A 41 -13.17 -15.18 7.46
C LYS A 41 -13.74 -13.77 7.47
N THR A 42 -14.68 -13.52 8.35
CA THR A 42 -15.20 -12.17 8.55
C THR A 42 -14.23 -11.37 9.42
N LEU A 43 -13.81 -10.21 8.93
CA LEU A 43 -13.22 -9.15 9.73
C LEU A 43 -14.35 -8.33 10.31
N GLU A 44 -14.31 -8.11 11.62
CA GLU A 44 -15.23 -7.21 12.32
C GLU A 44 -14.39 -6.29 13.22
N LYS A 45 -14.51 -4.97 13.00
CA LYS A 45 -13.70 -3.95 13.67
C LYS A 45 -14.47 -2.64 13.85
N PRO A 46 -14.28 -1.95 14.97
CA PRO A 46 -14.66 -0.55 15.08
C PRO A 46 -14.01 0.28 13.96
N VAL A 47 -14.78 1.17 13.35
CA VAL A 47 -14.30 2.02 12.23
C VAL A 47 -13.08 2.84 12.63
N GLU A 48 -13.04 3.34 13.86
CA GLU A 48 -11.95 4.13 14.41
C GLU A 48 -10.63 3.34 14.57
N GLN A 49 -10.70 2.00 14.60
CA GLN A 49 -9.51 1.14 14.68
C GLN A 49 -8.96 0.74 13.32
N VAL A 50 -9.52 1.29 12.24
CA VAL A 50 -9.16 0.95 10.86
C VAL A 50 -8.56 2.16 10.15
N GLY A 51 -7.53 1.92 9.35
CA GLY A 51 -6.94 2.91 8.44
C GLY A 51 -6.80 2.38 7.02
N LEU A 52 -6.81 3.29 6.04
CA LEU A 52 -6.46 3.01 4.64
C LEU A 52 -5.11 3.64 4.32
N VAL A 53 -4.19 2.86 3.77
CA VAL A 53 -2.87 3.32 3.30
C VAL A 53 -2.85 3.29 1.77
N SER A 54 -2.71 4.47 1.17
CA SER A 54 -2.55 4.68 -0.27
C SER A 54 -1.06 4.76 -0.59
N VAL A 55 -0.50 3.69 -1.15
CA VAL A 55 0.94 3.56 -1.41
C VAL A 55 1.24 3.97 -2.84
N HIS A 56 2.06 5.02 -3.01
CA HIS A 56 2.61 5.42 -4.32
C HIS A 56 1.56 5.43 -5.44
N CYS A 57 0.37 5.96 -5.17
CA CYS A 57 -0.63 6.19 -6.20
C CYS A 57 -0.24 7.40 -7.05
N TRP A 58 0.80 7.22 -7.88
CA TRP A 58 1.39 8.29 -8.70
C TRP A 58 0.46 8.77 -9.80
N ASN A 59 0.71 9.99 -10.25
CA ASN A 59 0.07 10.65 -11.39
C ASN A 59 0.52 10.09 -12.75
N LEU A 60 0.73 8.79 -12.81
CA LEU A 60 1.09 8.08 -14.04
C LEU A 60 -0.09 8.07 -14.99
N GLY A 61 0.17 8.33 -16.27
CA GLY A 61 -0.89 8.42 -17.27
C GLY A 61 -1.59 9.78 -17.34
N GLU A 62 -1.38 10.67 -16.36
CA GLU A 62 -1.88 12.04 -16.40
C GLU A 62 -1.02 12.94 -17.29
N ALA A 63 -1.59 13.98 -17.90
CA ALA A 63 -0.88 14.90 -18.78
C ALA A 63 0.32 15.59 -18.10
N THR A 64 0.24 15.84 -16.80
CA THR A 64 1.29 16.44 -15.99
C THR A 64 2.28 15.43 -15.43
N GLY A 65 1.95 14.15 -15.49
CA GLY A 65 2.75 13.06 -14.95
C GLY A 65 3.99 12.71 -15.78
N PRO A 66 4.83 11.82 -15.27
CA PRO A 66 6.07 11.42 -15.96
C PRO A 66 5.82 10.59 -17.23
N TYR A 67 4.71 9.88 -17.34
CA TYR A 67 4.35 9.02 -18.46
C TYR A 67 2.90 9.29 -18.88
N PRO A 68 2.61 10.42 -19.56
CA PRO A 68 1.26 10.74 -19.98
C PRO A 68 0.76 9.69 -20.97
N ILE A 69 -0.47 9.24 -20.79
CA ILE A 69 -1.17 8.40 -21.77
C ILE A 69 -1.74 9.33 -22.83
N ASP A 70 -1.00 9.47 -23.93
CA ASP A 70 -1.49 10.17 -25.12
C ASP A 70 -1.85 9.11 -26.17
N PRO A 71 -3.04 9.19 -26.82
CA PRO A 71 -3.37 8.34 -27.96
C PRO A 71 -2.37 8.56 -29.09
N GLY A 72 -1.34 7.72 -29.17
CA GLY A 72 -0.24 7.84 -30.11
C GLY A 72 1.15 8.00 -29.50
N ALA A 73 1.26 8.38 -28.23
CA ALA A 73 2.53 8.34 -27.53
C ALA A 73 2.90 6.90 -27.16
N ARG A 74 4.11 6.50 -27.48
CA ARG A 74 4.66 5.23 -26.99
C ARG A 74 5.12 5.46 -25.55
N CYS A 75 4.50 4.76 -24.59
CA CYS A 75 5.13 4.59 -23.29
C CYS A 75 6.47 3.87 -23.50
N PRO A 76 7.59 4.42 -23.05
CA PRO A 76 8.87 3.77 -23.24
C PRO A 76 8.93 2.46 -22.43
N GLY A 77 9.31 1.38 -23.14
CA GLY A 77 9.66 0.10 -22.52
C GLY A 77 8.60 -0.48 -21.58
N GLU A 78 9.03 -0.82 -20.40
CA GLU A 78 8.26 -1.52 -19.37
C GLU A 78 7.08 -0.70 -18.80
N ALA A 79 7.15 0.62 -18.84
CA ALA A 79 6.03 1.49 -18.45
C ALA A 79 4.79 1.26 -19.32
N ALA A 80 4.95 0.78 -20.56
CA ALA A 80 3.84 0.46 -21.45
C ALA A 80 2.89 -0.60 -20.91
N ASN A 81 3.37 -1.49 -20.04
CA ASN A 81 2.60 -2.65 -19.59
C ASN A 81 1.79 -2.37 -18.31
N TRP A 82 2.28 -1.51 -17.42
CA TRP A 82 1.63 -1.31 -16.13
C TRP A 82 1.04 0.09 -15.94
N VAL A 83 1.59 1.13 -16.58
CA VAL A 83 1.10 2.51 -16.41
C VAL A 83 -0.37 2.66 -16.79
N PRO A 84 -0.86 2.19 -17.97
CA PRO A 84 -2.27 2.25 -18.29
C PRO A 84 -3.15 1.51 -17.29
N VAL A 85 -2.71 0.32 -16.85
CA VAL A 85 -3.42 -0.49 -15.86
C VAL A 85 -3.48 0.22 -14.52
N ALA A 86 -2.37 0.80 -14.05
CA ALA A 86 -2.33 1.55 -12.81
C ALA A 86 -3.26 2.78 -12.86
N HIS A 87 -3.27 3.50 -13.98
CA HIS A 87 -4.15 4.63 -14.20
C HIS A 87 -5.63 4.23 -14.11
N GLU A 88 -6.02 3.14 -14.77
CA GLU A 88 -7.38 2.59 -14.70
C GLU A 88 -7.75 2.12 -13.29
N VAL A 89 -6.84 1.44 -12.59
CA VAL A 89 -7.03 0.99 -11.21
C VAL A 89 -7.24 2.17 -10.27
N ILE A 90 -6.49 3.26 -10.43
CA ILE A 90 -6.70 4.49 -9.65
C ILE A 90 -8.11 5.04 -9.88
N ALA A 91 -8.51 5.20 -11.13
CA ALA A 91 -9.78 5.83 -11.48
C ALA A 91 -10.99 4.97 -11.08
N ASN A 92 -10.93 3.67 -11.34
CA ASN A 92 -12.08 2.77 -11.27
C ASN A 92 -12.21 2.03 -9.94
N ASN A 93 -11.10 1.87 -9.20
CA ASN A 93 -11.08 1.06 -7.97
C ASN A 93 -10.63 1.88 -6.75
N ILE A 94 -9.46 2.54 -6.81
CA ILE A 94 -8.90 3.23 -5.64
C ILE A 94 -9.71 4.48 -5.27
N ARG A 95 -10.08 5.30 -6.24
CA ARG A 95 -10.90 6.50 -6.00
C ARG A 95 -12.24 6.16 -5.33
N PRO A 96 -13.06 5.23 -5.83
CA PRO A 96 -14.30 4.83 -5.16
C PRO A 96 -14.10 4.29 -3.74
N VAL A 97 -12.99 3.56 -3.49
CA VAL A 97 -12.61 3.11 -2.14
C VAL A 97 -12.33 4.31 -1.24
N LEU A 98 -11.49 5.25 -1.68
CA LEU A 98 -11.18 6.47 -0.91
C LEU A 98 -12.45 7.25 -0.57
N ASP A 99 -13.35 7.45 -1.54
CA ASP A 99 -14.60 8.15 -1.31
C ASP A 99 -15.46 7.44 -0.25
N ALA A 100 -15.54 6.10 -0.29
CA ALA A 100 -16.32 5.33 0.68
C ALA A 100 -15.72 5.37 2.09
N VAL A 101 -14.40 5.18 2.24
CA VAL A 101 -13.74 5.19 3.54
C VAL A 101 -13.73 6.58 4.16
N ARG A 102 -13.60 7.65 3.36
CA ARG A 102 -13.73 9.05 3.79
C ARG A 102 -15.11 9.33 4.37
N ASN A 103 -16.14 8.88 3.68
CA ASN A 103 -17.53 9.05 4.13
C ASN A 103 -17.84 8.25 5.40
N ALA A 104 -17.16 7.15 5.64
CA ALA A 104 -17.27 6.33 6.85
C ALA A 104 -16.39 6.84 8.02
N GLY A 105 -15.59 7.89 7.80
CA GLY A 105 -14.70 8.42 8.83
C GLY A 105 -13.45 7.57 9.10
N ILE A 106 -13.12 6.63 8.22
CA ILE A 106 -11.88 5.83 8.30
C ILE A 106 -10.69 6.73 7.99
N ALA A 107 -9.65 6.65 8.80
CA ALA A 107 -8.42 7.42 8.62
C ALA A 107 -7.70 7.02 7.31
N VAL A 108 -7.22 8.02 6.57
CA VAL A 108 -6.48 7.82 5.31
C VAL A 108 -5.05 8.32 5.45
N PHE A 109 -4.10 7.50 5.06
CA PHE A 109 -2.67 7.78 5.04
C PHE A 109 -2.15 7.65 3.60
N HIS A 110 -1.46 8.67 3.10
CA HIS A 110 -0.81 8.63 1.80
C HIS A 110 0.68 8.36 2.01
N LEU A 111 1.13 7.16 1.68
CA LEU A 111 2.54 6.80 1.71
C LEU A 111 3.19 7.31 0.42
N ALA A 112 3.88 8.44 0.56
CA ALA A 112 4.49 9.19 -0.51
C ALA A 112 6.00 8.93 -0.60
N GLN A 113 6.63 9.36 -1.68
CA GLN A 113 8.08 9.38 -1.80
C GLN A 113 8.66 10.74 -1.40
N TYR A 114 9.87 10.72 -0.87
CA TYR A 114 10.59 11.93 -0.43
C TYR A 114 10.70 13.00 -1.53
N VAL A 115 10.73 12.60 -2.80
CA VAL A 115 10.90 13.50 -3.94
C VAL A 115 9.74 14.49 -4.11
N TYR A 116 8.51 14.09 -3.73
CA TYR A 116 7.33 14.96 -3.85
C TYR A 116 6.59 15.20 -2.53
N ALA A 117 6.81 14.39 -1.50
CA ALA A 117 6.16 14.55 -0.20
C ALA A 117 6.28 15.99 0.37
N PRO A 118 7.43 16.70 0.25
CA PRO A 118 7.55 18.07 0.76
C PRO A 118 6.62 19.10 0.12
N ARG A 119 5.97 18.77 -0.99
CA ARG A 119 4.94 19.63 -1.62
C ARG A 119 3.63 19.65 -0.82
N TYR A 120 3.44 18.70 0.11
CA TYR A 120 2.21 18.53 0.88
C TYR A 120 2.34 19.13 2.28
N PRO A 121 1.49 20.11 2.65
CA PRO A 121 1.48 20.65 4.03
C PRO A 121 1.27 19.55 5.09
N GLN A 122 0.52 18.50 4.76
CA GLN A 122 0.29 17.35 5.64
C GLN A 122 1.60 16.63 5.97
N TYR A 123 2.49 16.44 4.98
CA TYR A 123 3.81 15.87 5.20
C TYR A 123 4.70 16.78 6.05
N LEU A 124 4.72 18.09 5.77
CA LEU A 124 5.52 19.03 6.54
C LEU A 124 5.13 19.01 8.02
N LYS A 125 3.83 18.89 8.32
CA LYS A 125 3.32 18.72 9.68
C LYS A 125 3.82 17.41 10.30
N THR A 126 3.74 16.29 9.57
CA THR A 126 4.19 14.97 10.03
C THR A 126 5.70 14.97 10.27
N ALA A 127 6.50 15.51 9.36
CA ALA A 127 7.96 15.56 9.46
C ALA A 127 8.47 16.48 10.58
N ALA A 128 7.72 17.50 10.93
CA ALA A 128 8.04 18.39 12.03
C ALA A 128 7.83 17.78 13.41
N ASP A 129 7.02 16.71 13.51
CA ASP A 129 6.67 16.09 14.77
C ASP A 129 7.79 15.17 15.28
N PRO A 130 8.43 15.47 16.42
CA PRO A 130 9.56 14.67 16.91
C PRO A 130 9.17 13.27 17.36
N GLU A 131 7.90 13.04 17.74
CA GLU A 131 7.42 11.73 18.17
C GLU A 131 7.19 10.75 16.98
N LEU A 132 7.17 11.27 15.77
CA LEU A 132 6.98 10.50 14.54
C LEU A 132 8.31 10.21 13.83
N ARG A 133 9.45 10.62 14.38
CA ARG A 133 10.76 10.37 13.78
C ARG A 133 11.23 8.94 14.00
N ALA A 134 11.89 8.39 12.99
CA ALA A 134 12.67 7.19 13.15
C ALA A 134 13.75 7.39 14.23
N PRO A 135 14.10 6.35 15.01
CA PRO A 135 15.29 6.40 15.86
C PRO A 135 16.54 6.71 15.04
N ASP A 136 17.52 7.33 15.69
CA ASP A 136 18.78 7.65 15.03
C ASP A 136 19.45 6.37 14.49
N PRO A 137 19.84 6.33 13.21
CA PRO A 137 20.55 5.19 12.63
C PRO A 137 21.85 4.82 13.34
N SER A 138 22.42 5.68 14.17
CA SER A 138 23.59 5.38 14.99
C SER A 138 23.41 4.19 15.94
N ASP A 139 22.16 3.85 16.27
CA ASP A 139 21.81 2.64 17.06
C ASP A 139 21.68 1.39 16.21
N SER A 140 21.75 1.50 14.90
CA SER A 140 21.75 0.36 14.01
C SER A 140 23.15 -0.26 13.94
N VAL A 141 23.21 -1.59 13.94
CA VAL A 141 24.45 -2.39 13.91
C VAL A 141 25.42 -1.85 12.85
N ALA A 142 26.45 -1.16 13.32
CA ALA A 142 27.47 -0.63 12.45
C ALA A 142 28.22 -1.79 11.76
N GLY A 143 28.36 -1.71 10.47
CA GLY A 143 29.51 -2.27 9.77
C GLY A 143 29.38 -3.61 9.09
N CYS A 144 28.23 -4.13 8.75
CA CYS A 144 28.18 -5.45 8.13
C CYS A 144 27.98 -5.50 6.61
N VAL A 145 27.98 -4.42 5.89
CA VAL A 145 27.82 -4.51 4.43
C VAL A 145 28.80 -3.58 3.71
N ARG A 146 29.64 -4.17 2.88
CA ARG A 146 30.28 -3.41 1.81
C ARG A 146 29.17 -2.85 0.92
N PRO A 147 29.19 -1.56 0.55
CA PRO A 147 28.25 -1.00 -0.40
C PRO A 147 28.29 -1.87 -1.67
N ARG A 148 27.19 -2.55 -2.00
CA ARG A 148 27.02 -3.04 -3.35
C ARG A 148 26.97 -1.83 -4.26
N SER A 149 27.64 -1.88 -5.40
CA SER A 149 27.37 -0.94 -6.46
C SER A 149 25.94 -1.24 -6.97
N ILE A 150 24.96 -0.58 -6.37
CA ILE A 150 23.56 -0.63 -6.81
C ILE A 150 23.48 -0.33 -8.31
N GLU A 151 24.29 0.60 -8.81
CA GLU A 151 24.36 0.97 -10.21
C GLU A 151 24.78 -0.19 -11.13
N ALA A 152 25.74 -1.00 -10.72
CA ALA A 152 26.13 -2.17 -11.50
C ALA A 152 25.00 -3.21 -11.56
N GLN A 153 24.34 -3.48 -10.42
CA GLN A 153 23.21 -4.38 -10.37
C GLN A 153 22.04 -3.87 -11.23
N TRP A 154 21.78 -2.59 -11.20
CA TRP A 154 20.71 -1.99 -12.01
C TRP A 154 21.00 -2.05 -13.51
N ARG A 155 22.26 -1.88 -13.92
CA ARG A 155 22.66 -2.06 -15.34
C ARG A 155 22.44 -3.48 -15.82
N ASP A 156 22.70 -4.46 -14.96
CA ASP A 156 22.42 -5.87 -15.28
C ASP A 156 20.93 -6.16 -15.40
N GLN A 157 20.12 -5.55 -14.53
CA GLN A 157 18.66 -5.79 -14.45
C GLN A 157 17.87 -5.01 -15.53
N TYR A 158 18.30 -3.81 -15.85
CA TYR A 158 17.55 -2.88 -16.73
C TYR A 158 18.29 -2.53 -18.04
N GLY A 159 19.48 -3.06 -18.24
CA GLY A 159 20.31 -2.79 -19.43
C GLY A 159 21.08 -1.47 -19.35
N SER A 160 21.83 -1.17 -20.44
CA SER A 160 22.72 0.01 -20.51
C SER A 160 21.97 1.34 -20.47
N ASP A 161 20.70 1.34 -20.89
CA ASP A 161 19.85 2.54 -20.92
C ASP A 161 19.00 2.65 -19.65
N PHE A 162 19.52 2.14 -18.55
CA PHE A 162 18.82 2.15 -17.27
C PHE A 162 18.27 3.54 -16.96
N PRO A 163 16.99 3.61 -16.59
CA PRO A 163 16.28 4.84 -16.31
C PRO A 163 16.64 5.48 -14.96
N GLY A 164 17.85 5.32 -14.44
CA GLY A 164 18.40 6.28 -13.48
C GLY A 164 18.17 7.69 -14.00
N ALA A 165 18.41 7.88 -15.31
CA ALA A 165 18.03 9.07 -16.04
C ALA A 165 16.53 9.37 -16.03
N VAL A 166 15.63 8.37 -16.00
CA VAL A 166 14.18 8.59 -15.99
C VAL A 166 13.72 9.08 -14.62
N TRP A 167 14.21 8.50 -13.54
CA TRP A 167 13.94 9.00 -12.19
C TRP A 167 14.53 10.38 -11.97
N GLU A 168 15.75 10.63 -12.45
CA GLU A 168 16.43 11.94 -12.36
C GLU A 168 15.75 12.98 -13.24
N THR A 169 15.38 12.64 -14.48
CA THR A 169 14.76 13.60 -15.42
C THR A 169 13.28 13.83 -15.19
N HIS A 170 12.58 12.89 -14.54
CA HIS A 170 11.14 12.98 -14.30
C HIS A 170 10.76 13.09 -12.81
N ALA A 171 11.74 13.08 -11.90
CA ALA A 171 11.49 13.16 -10.46
C ALA A 171 10.61 14.35 -10.07
N GLU A 172 10.80 15.49 -10.72
CA GLU A 172 10.01 16.70 -10.49
C GLU A 172 8.55 16.58 -10.97
N ARG A 173 8.26 15.67 -11.89
CA ARG A 173 6.91 15.42 -12.43
C ARG A 173 6.12 14.38 -11.65
N PHE A 174 6.78 13.59 -10.80
CA PHE A 174 6.08 12.64 -9.92
C PHE A 174 5.27 13.39 -8.87
N ASP A 175 4.03 12.97 -8.69
CA ASP A 175 3.11 13.45 -7.68
C ASP A 175 2.07 12.37 -7.36
N ILE A 176 1.21 12.62 -6.37
CA ILE A 176 0.03 11.79 -6.14
C ILE A 176 -0.99 12.13 -7.23
N ALA A 177 -1.59 11.09 -7.84
CA ALA A 177 -2.60 11.23 -8.88
C ALA A 177 -3.76 12.14 -8.43
N GLU A 178 -4.23 13.01 -9.32
CA GLU A 178 -5.25 14.02 -9.01
C GLU A 178 -6.52 13.39 -8.42
N ALA A 179 -6.93 12.23 -8.95
CA ALA A 179 -8.13 11.54 -8.53
C ALA A 179 -8.10 11.04 -7.08
N VAL A 180 -6.91 10.94 -6.48
CA VAL A 180 -6.69 10.36 -5.14
C VAL A 180 -5.84 11.27 -4.25
N ARG A 181 -5.79 12.56 -4.54
CA ARG A 181 -5.06 13.54 -3.73
C ARG A 181 -5.51 13.57 -2.27
N PRO A 182 -4.55 13.84 -1.35
CA PRO A 182 -4.85 13.97 0.06
C PRO A 182 -5.84 15.12 0.34
N LEU A 183 -6.82 14.86 1.18
CA LEU A 183 -7.66 15.92 1.76
C LEU A 183 -6.90 16.62 2.90
N PRO A 184 -7.31 17.85 3.29
CA PRO A 184 -6.61 18.63 4.33
C PRO A 184 -6.47 17.94 5.69
N ASN A 185 -7.39 17.05 6.03
CA ASN A 185 -7.43 16.30 7.28
C ASN A 185 -6.76 14.92 7.20
N GLU A 186 -6.24 14.52 6.04
CA GLU A 186 -5.53 13.27 5.84
C GLU A 186 -4.03 13.45 6.11
N SER A 187 -3.32 12.34 6.29
CA SER A 187 -1.90 12.36 6.59
C SER A 187 -1.09 11.93 5.37
N VAL A 188 0.04 12.61 5.13
CA VAL A 188 1.06 12.20 4.18
C VAL A 188 2.29 11.77 4.97
N VAL A 189 2.76 10.55 4.72
CA VAL A 189 3.88 9.90 5.40
C VAL A 189 4.87 9.34 4.38
N VAL A 190 6.11 9.10 4.79
CA VAL A 190 7.16 8.55 3.91
C VAL A 190 7.83 7.32 4.49
N ASP A 191 7.53 6.97 5.73
CA ASP A 191 8.12 5.81 6.40
C ASP A 191 7.18 5.18 7.43
N GLY A 192 7.59 3.98 7.90
CA GLY A 192 6.81 3.21 8.85
C GLY A 192 6.77 3.78 10.27
N TRP A 193 7.74 4.58 10.67
CA TRP A 193 7.73 5.22 11.97
C TRP A 193 6.67 6.30 12.06
N GLN A 194 6.57 7.12 11.02
CA GLN A 194 5.53 8.13 10.89
C GLN A 194 4.14 7.48 10.88
N LEU A 195 3.96 6.46 10.03
CA LEU A 195 2.69 5.73 9.94
C LEU A 195 2.32 5.07 11.27
N ASN A 196 3.24 4.34 11.90
CA ASN A 196 3.02 3.69 13.18
C ASN A 196 2.69 4.70 14.30
N GLY A 197 3.40 5.82 14.35
CA GLY A 197 3.14 6.86 15.35
C GLY A 197 1.74 7.46 15.22
N LEU A 198 1.31 7.74 13.99
CA LEU A 198 -0.05 8.23 13.72
C LEU A 198 -1.13 7.18 14.05
N CYS A 199 -0.91 5.92 13.65
CA CYS A 199 -1.83 4.83 13.95
C CYS A 199 -1.99 4.62 15.46
N ARG A 200 -0.90 4.68 16.23
CA ARG A 200 -0.95 4.59 17.71
C ARG A 200 -1.74 5.71 18.35
N ARG A 201 -1.63 6.94 17.83
CA ARG A 201 -2.40 8.10 18.33
C ARG A 201 -3.89 7.98 18.07
N LEU A 202 -4.25 7.28 17.00
CA LEU A 202 -5.64 7.07 16.58
C LEU A 202 -6.21 5.71 17.03
N ASP A 203 -5.45 4.91 17.78
CA ASP A 203 -5.82 3.55 18.23
C ASP A 203 -6.14 2.59 17.05
N ILE A 204 -5.47 2.77 15.91
CA ILE A 204 -5.63 1.93 14.72
C ILE A 204 -4.76 0.68 14.87
N ASP A 205 -5.33 -0.50 14.61
CA ASP A 205 -4.63 -1.79 14.61
C ASP A 205 -4.76 -2.56 13.30
N THR A 206 -5.62 -2.10 12.40
CA THR A 206 -5.91 -2.76 11.11
C THR A 206 -5.74 -1.77 9.98
N LEU A 207 -4.91 -2.13 8.98
CA LEU A 207 -4.59 -1.29 7.84
C LEU A 207 -4.99 -1.97 6.53
N PHE A 208 -5.85 -1.31 5.77
CA PHE A 208 -6.11 -1.65 4.38
C PHE A 208 -5.09 -0.96 3.48
N TYR A 209 -4.64 -1.66 2.44
CA TYR A 209 -3.62 -1.19 1.52
C TYR A 209 -4.12 -1.16 0.08
N VAL A 210 -3.87 -0.05 -0.60
CA VAL A 210 -4.09 0.17 -2.02
C VAL A 210 -2.84 0.80 -2.65
N GLY A 211 -2.68 0.71 -3.96
CA GLY A 211 -1.60 1.38 -4.68
C GLY A 211 -0.55 0.44 -5.27
N PHE A 212 0.64 0.95 -5.54
CA PHE A 212 1.59 0.31 -6.44
C PHE A 212 3.02 0.27 -5.89
N MET A 213 3.82 -0.69 -6.40
CA MET A 213 3.44 -1.90 -7.15
C MET A 213 3.36 -3.07 -6.20
N ALA A 214 2.45 -4.01 -6.49
CA ALA A 214 2.13 -5.13 -5.61
C ALA A 214 3.35 -5.99 -5.21
N ASP A 215 4.28 -6.18 -6.14
CA ASP A 215 5.51 -6.97 -5.98
C ASP A 215 6.70 -6.17 -5.41
N LEU A 216 6.61 -4.86 -5.41
CA LEU A 216 7.69 -3.95 -4.98
C LEU A 216 7.27 -3.05 -3.82
N CYS A 217 6.84 -1.82 -4.14
CA CYS A 217 6.65 -0.77 -3.14
C CYS A 217 5.54 -1.09 -2.15
N LEU A 218 4.41 -1.65 -2.59
CA LEU A 218 3.28 -2.00 -1.74
C LEU A 218 3.67 -2.96 -0.61
N VAL A 219 4.68 -3.79 -0.86
CA VAL A 219 5.16 -4.78 0.13
C VAL A 219 6.40 -4.30 0.87
N ASN A 220 7.35 -3.61 0.21
CA ASN A 220 8.73 -3.52 0.70
C ASN A 220 9.21 -2.12 1.09
N VAL A 221 8.57 -1.02 0.66
CA VAL A 221 9.02 0.31 1.09
C VAL A 221 8.75 0.55 2.58
N PRO A 222 9.47 1.48 3.23
CA PRO A 222 9.17 1.88 4.60
C PRO A 222 7.70 2.31 4.76
N GLY A 223 7.00 1.74 5.75
CA GLY A 223 5.55 1.95 5.94
C GLY A 223 4.64 1.01 5.14
N ALA A 224 5.21 0.17 4.26
CA ALA A 224 4.45 -0.81 3.49
C ALA A 224 4.13 -2.08 4.31
N ILE A 225 3.41 -3.00 3.68
CA ILE A 225 2.79 -4.18 4.33
C ILE A 225 3.80 -4.98 5.16
N ARG A 226 5.00 -5.28 4.62
CA ARG A 226 6.00 -6.13 5.31
C ARG A 226 6.49 -5.50 6.61
N GLU A 227 6.81 -4.21 6.59
CA GLU A 227 7.28 -3.53 7.79
C GLU A 227 6.14 -3.39 8.82
N MET A 228 4.95 -2.99 8.38
CA MET A 228 3.83 -2.80 9.30
C MET A 228 3.34 -4.12 9.90
N ALA A 229 3.31 -5.21 9.12
CA ALA A 229 2.95 -6.53 9.62
C ALA A 229 4.03 -7.12 10.56
N ASN A 230 5.29 -7.13 10.14
CA ASN A 230 6.34 -7.87 10.84
C ASN A 230 6.97 -7.09 11.99
N ARG A 231 7.23 -5.79 11.77
CA ARG A 231 7.88 -4.94 12.78
C ARG A 231 6.89 -4.35 13.77
N PHE A 232 5.82 -3.75 13.25
CA PHE A 232 4.86 -3.02 14.07
C PHE A 232 3.61 -3.82 14.43
N ARG A 233 3.44 -5.03 13.89
CA ARG A 233 2.39 -6.00 14.23
C ARG A 233 0.95 -5.59 13.91
N TYR A 234 0.78 -4.75 12.90
CA TYR A 234 -0.54 -4.42 12.39
C TYR A 234 -1.16 -5.58 11.62
N ARG A 235 -2.49 -5.67 11.65
CA ARG A 235 -3.22 -6.49 10.70
C ARG A 235 -3.27 -5.75 9.38
N CYS A 236 -2.60 -6.30 8.35
CA CYS A 236 -2.57 -5.74 7.02
C CYS A 236 -3.51 -6.50 6.08
N VAL A 237 -4.29 -5.76 5.29
CA VAL A 237 -5.26 -6.29 4.32
C VAL A 237 -5.05 -5.57 2.99
N VAL A 238 -4.57 -6.25 1.95
CA VAL A 238 -4.46 -5.67 0.62
C VAL A 238 -5.79 -5.73 -0.13
N LEU A 239 -6.18 -4.65 -0.81
CA LEU A 239 -7.29 -4.70 -1.77
C LEU A 239 -6.79 -5.24 -3.10
N ARG A 240 -7.18 -6.48 -3.45
CA ARG A 240 -6.64 -7.27 -4.57
C ARG A 240 -6.78 -6.60 -5.93
N ASP A 241 -7.84 -5.86 -6.11
CA ASP A 241 -8.22 -5.14 -7.33
C ASP A 241 -7.83 -3.65 -7.31
N CYS A 242 -7.17 -3.21 -6.23
CA CYS A 242 -6.62 -1.86 -6.08
C CYS A 242 -5.11 -1.81 -6.21
N THR A 243 -4.51 -2.77 -6.92
CA THR A 243 -3.08 -2.85 -7.15
C THR A 243 -2.76 -3.57 -8.46
N THR A 244 -1.54 -3.41 -8.93
CA THR A 244 -0.93 -4.21 -10.01
C THR A 244 0.57 -4.33 -9.76
N ALA A 245 1.16 -5.44 -10.18
CA ALA A 245 2.60 -5.63 -10.21
C ALA A 245 3.18 -5.17 -11.54
N TYR A 246 4.49 -5.21 -11.60
CA TYR A 246 5.26 -5.09 -12.81
C TYR A 246 5.13 -6.41 -13.58
N GLU A 247 4.39 -6.41 -14.68
CA GLU A 247 4.24 -7.61 -15.53
C GLU A 247 5.25 -7.58 -16.67
N PHE A 248 5.87 -8.73 -16.92
CA PHE A 248 6.79 -8.94 -18.03
C PHE A 248 6.06 -9.57 -19.22
N HIS A 249 6.73 -9.70 -20.38
CA HIS A 249 6.14 -10.25 -21.59
C HIS A 249 5.59 -11.69 -21.42
N ASP A 250 6.17 -12.46 -20.52
CA ASP A 250 5.79 -13.84 -20.20
C ASP A 250 4.82 -13.97 -19.03
N THR A 251 4.60 -12.90 -18.27
CA THR A 251 3.67 -12.88 -17.14
C THR A 251 2.42 -12.03 -17.38
N TYR A 252 2.42 -11.20 -18.43
CA TYR A 252 1.36 -10.24 -18.72
C TYR A 252 0.00 -10.90 -18.91
N GLU A 253 -0.06 -11.96 -19.72
CA GLU A 253 -1.24 -12.80 -19.82
C GLU A 253 -1.50 -13.51 -18.48
N GLY A 254 -2.65 -13.26 -17.89
CA GLY A 254 -3.03 -13.84 -16.59
C GLY A 254 -2.48 -13.11 -15.36
N ARG A 255 -1.66 -12.07 -15.54
CA ARG A 255 -1.15 -11.20 -14.48
C ARG A 255 -0.47 -11.99 -13.36
N TRP A 256 0.49 -12.81 -13.74
CA TRP A 256 1.11 -13.77 -12.82
C TRP A 256 1.91 -13.11 -11.71
N MET A 257 2.61 -12.00 -11.98
CA MET A 257 3.36 -11.27 -10.95
C MET A 257 2.42 -10.64 -9.93
N THR A 258 1.33 -10.03 -10.38
CA THR A 258 0.29 -9.48 -9.49
C THR A 258 -0.31 -10.58 -8.62
N ARG A 259 -0.67 -11.72 -9.20
CA ARG A 259 -1.25 -12.86 -8.48
C ARG A 259 -0.26 -13.46 -7.48
N ALA A 260 1.02 -13.58 -7.86
CA ALA A 260 2.08 -14.08 -6.98
C ALA A 260 2.32 -13.14 -5.79
N ALA A 261 2.35 -11.83 -6.03
CA ALA A 261 2.50 -10.83 -4.98
C ALA A 261 1.33 -10.85 -3.97
N ILE A 262 0.09 -10.94 -4.46
CA ILE A 262 -1.08 -11.07 -3.60
C ILE A 262 -1.02 -12.38 -2.80
N ARG A 263 -0.62 -13.50 -3.44
CA ARG A 263 -0.44 -14.79 -2.75
C ARG A 263 0.60 -14.70 -1.64
N LEU A 264 1.73 -14.01 -1.86
CA LEU A 264 2.74 -13.78 -0.84
C LEU A 264 2.14 -13.05 0.38
N ILE A 265 1.34 -12.04 0.14
CA ILE A 265 0.67 -11.31 1.24
C ILE A 265 -0.28 -12.24 1.99
N GLU A 266 -1.10 -12.99 1.29
CA GLU A 266 -2.10 -13.89 1.87
C GLU A 266 -1.51 -15.08 2.64
N THR A 267 -0.28 -15.49 2.33
CA THR A 267 0.41 -16.61 3.00
C THR A 267 1.29 -16.19 4.17
N ASP A 268 1.88 -14.99 4.13
CA ASP A 268 2.97 -14.64 5.03
C ASP A 268 2.78 -13.31 5.77
N LEU A 269 2.12 -12.33 5.15
CA LEU A 269 2.13 -10.96 5.64
C LEU A 269 0.77 -10.46 6.16
N GLY A 270 -0.33 -11.12 5.77
CA GLY A 270 -1.66 -10.62 6.14
C GLY A 270 -2.81 -11.24 5.37
N TYR A 271 -3.69 -10.40 4.93
CA TYR A 271 -4.95 -10.80 4.29
C TYR A 271 -5.19 -9.99 3.03
N SER A 272 -6.23 -10.38 2.29
CA SER A 272 -6.75 -9.58 1.18
C SER A 272 -8.27 -9.43 1.24
N ALA A 273 -8.78 -8.37 0.62
CA ALA A 273 -10.21 -8.15 0.38
C ALA A 273 -10.43 -7.64 -1.04
N SER A 274 -11.67 -7.52 -1.49
CA SER A 274 -12.01 -6.78 -2.69
C SER A 274 -12.35 -5.31 -2.35
N SER A 275 -12.20 -4.41 -3.32
CA SER A 275 -12.64 -3.02 -3.18
C SER A 275 -14.14 -2.95 -2.92
N GLN A 276 -14.92 -3.80 -3.57
CA GLN A 276 -16.38 -3.84 -3.44
C GLN A 276 -16.82 -4.22 -2.03
N ASP A 277 -16.15 -5.21 -1.41
CA ASP A 277 -16.45 -5.60 -0.02
C ASP A 277 -16.17 -4.48 0.96
N LEU A 278 -15.04 -3.78 0.80
CA LEU A 278 -14.71 -2.64 1.67
C LEU A 278 -15.67 -1.46 1.46
N ILE A 279 -16.02 -1.14 0.20
CA ILE A 279 -16.98 -0.08 -0.11
C ILE A 279 -18.35 -0.39 0.50
N ALA A 280 -18.83 -1.63 0.36
CA ALA A 280 -20.11 -2.06 0.93
C ALA A 280 -20.09 -1.97 2.47
N ALA A 281 -19.02 -2.46 3.10
CA ALA A 281 -18.85 -2.41 4.56
C ALA A 281 -18.76 -0.97 5.09
N ALA A 282 -18.01 -0.09 4.41
CA ALA A 282 -17.88 1.32 4.77
C ALA A 282 -19.22 2.06 4.66
N LYS A 283 -20.00 1.80 3.59
CA LYS A 283 -21.34 2.39 3.45
C LYS A 283 -22.31 1.90 4.52
N ALA A 284 -22.25 0.63 4.88
CA ALA A 284 -23.13 0.06 5.91
C ALA A 284 -22.77 0.59 7.32
N SER A 285 -21.50 0.83 7.60
CA SER A 285 -21.07 1.40 8.88
C SER A 285 -21.41 2.88 9.03
N ALA A 286 -21.61 3.62 7.93
CA ALA A 286 -21.95 5.04 7.95
C ALA A 286 -23.46 5.32 8.15
N GLN A 287 -24.32 4.28 8.15
CA GLN A 287 -25.76 4.37 8.42
C GLN A 287 -26.07 4.20 9.90
#